data_bba3cfe47d8195127c3b7a0fbbeffde1
#
_entry.id   bba3cfe47d8195127c3b7a0fbbeffde1
#
_cell.length_a   1.000
_cell.length_b   1.000
_cell.length_c   1.000
_cell.angle_alpha   90.00
_cell.angle_beta   90.00
_cell.angle_gamma   90.00
#
_symmetry.space_group_name_H-M   'P 1'
#
loop_
_entity.id
_entity.type
_entity.pdbx_description
1 polymer ?
#
loop_
_entity_poly.entity_id
_entity_poly.type
_entity_poly.pdbx_seq_one_letter_code
_entity_poly.pdbx_strand_id
1 'polypeptide(L)'
;MHENENMDLRTQIGQHFVCGFDGPTLEPSFIEAVKRYKIGNIILFARNIKSKTQLYALCQEIQDLVRSECGHDALITIDQEGGMVTRLSPDCTNVPSAMALSATGDEQLARQAGVITATELRALGVNVDFAPSLDVNSNPDNPVIGVRSFSDDPKQVTRFGLAMIEGLQEGGVMAVGKHFPGHGDTHLDSHVALPVVEGGEEQLAIHLEPFRKAISAGVQGIMSSHILFPALEPDPVPATLSRTIMTDLLRSEYGFKGLVFTDCMEMQAIADHFGTVEASLQALQAGVDVVCISHHVELACKAVELVEAALADGRLDADSLKQSTKRILQAKTMLSEQEIL
;
A
#
# COMPACT_ATOMS: atom_id res chain seq x y z
N MET A 1 22.63 3.34 14.42
CA MET A 1 21.50 3.91 15.17
C MET A 1 21.56 5.44 15.34
N HIS A 2 22.48 6.16 14.66
CA HIS A 2 22.68 7.62 14.81
C HIS A 2 22.45 8.44 13.54
N GLU A 3 22.04 7.80 12.41
CA GLU A 3 21.89 8.52 11.11
C GLU A 3 20.57 9.30 10.95
N ASN A 4 19.56 9.04 11.80
CA ASN A 4 18.23 9.65 11.65
C ASN A 4 18.06 11.02 12.34
N GLU A 5 19.05 11.51 13.09
CA GLU A 5 18.92 12.78 13.84
C GLU A 5 19.17 14.03 13.01
N ASN A 6 19.73 13.90 11.79
CA ASN A 6 20.13 15.02 10.93
C ASN A 6 19.44 15.06 9.55
N MET A 7 18.37 14.28 9.33
CA MET A 7 17.63 14.35 8.07
C MET A 7 16.89 15.69 7.98
N ASP A 8 17.04 16.42 6.87
CA ASP A 8 16.30 17.65 6.66
C ASP A 8 14.79 17.37 6.55
N LEU A 9 13.98 18.37 6.89
CA LEU A 9 12.53 18.24 7.00
C LEU A 9 11.90 17.80 5.67
N ARG A 10 12.36 18.32 4.53
CA ARG A 10 11.82 17.99 3.22
C ARG A 10 12.09 16.53 2.86
N THR A 11 13.28 16.03 3.16
CA THR A 11 13.62 14.62 3.01
C THR A 11 12.75 13.74 3.89
N GLN A 12 12.49 14.14 5.16
CA GLN A 12 11.55 13.43 6.02
C GLN A 12 10.16 13.33 5.40
N ILE A 13 9.59 14.47 5.00
CA ILE A 13 8.25 14.54 4.41
C ILE A 13 8.18 13.71 3.11
N GLY A 14 9.17 13.81 2.24
CA GLY A 14 9.20 13.09 0.97
C GLY A 14 9.17 11.56 1.11
N GLN A 15 9.64 11.01 2.27
CA GLN A 15 9.54 9.58 2.54
C GLN A 15 8.10 9.10 2.70
N HIS A 16 7.15 9.98 3.01
CA HIS A 16 5.74 9.65 3.21
C HIS A 16 4.93 9.58 1.92
N PHE A 17 5.55 9.71 0.75
CA PHE A 17 4.86 9.69 -0.53
C PHE A 17 5.36 8.57 -1.43
N VAL A 18 4.41 7.81 -1.99
CA VAL A 18 4.60 6.90 -3.12
C VAL A 18 3.99 7.56 -4.35
N CYS A 19 4.80 7.76 -5.40
CA CYS A 19 4.35 8.40 -6.62
C CYS A 19 4.59 7.53 -7.85
N GLY A 20 3.69 7.62 -8.81
CA GLY A 20 3.84 7.02 -10.12
C GLY A 20 4.27 8.05 -11.17
N PHE A 21 4.58 7.58 -12.36
CA PHE A 21 4.89 8.37 -13.55
C PHE A 21 4.42 7.65 -14.81
N ASP A 22 4.40 8.35 -15.93
CA ASP A 22 4.00 7.77 -17.19
C ASP A 22 5.19 7.16 -17.95
N GLY A 23 4.88 6.11 -18.74
CA GLY A 23 5.85 5.48 -19.64
C GLY A 23 6.91 4.61 -18.97
N PRO A 24 7.78 4.00 -19.79
CA PRO A 24 8.73 2.97 -19.35
C PRO A 24 10.12 3.51 -18.98
N THR A 25 10.28 4.82 -18.91
CA THR A 25 11.52 5.52 -18.56
C THR A 25 11.20 6.68 -17.63
N LEU A 26 12.16 7.08 -16.80
CA LEU A 26 12.00 8.23 -15.92
C LEU A 26 11.80 9.51 -16.73
N GLU A 27 10.72 10.22 -16.44
CA GLU A 27 10.42 11.50 -17.06
C GLU A 27 11.13 12.66 -16.36
N PRO A 28 11.52 13.72 -17.09
CA PRO A 28 12.18 14.89 -16.48
C PRO A 28 11.38 15.52 -15.32
N SER A 29 10.04 15.58 -15.44
CA SER A 29 9.11 16.07 -14.41
C SER A 29 9.19 15.25 -13.13
N PHE A 30 9.22 13.92 -13.26
CA PHE A 30 9.35 13.01 -12.14
C PHE A 30 10.74 13.11 -11.49
N ILE A 31 11.82 13.16 -12.30
CA ILE A 31 13.19 13.37 -11.80
C ILE A 31 13.29 14.67 -10.99
N GLU A 32 12.71 15.75 -11.49
CA GLU A 32 12.71 17.04 -10.79
C GLU A 32 11.90 16.98 -9.49
N ALA A 33 10.77 16.25 -9.47
CA ALA A 33 9.98 16.05 -8.27
C ALA A 33 10.78 15.30 -7.18
N VAL A 34 11.49 14.23 -7.53
CA VAL A 34 12.38 13.52 -6.60
C VAL A 34 13.48 14.44 -6.07
N LYS A 35 14.14 15.22 -6.95
CA LYS A 35 15.23 16.14 -6.57
C LYS A 35 14.75 17.24 -5.62
N ARG A 36 13.62 17.88 -5.94
CA ARG A 36 13.15 19.07 -5.24
C ARG A 36 12.33 18.73 -3.99
N TYR A 37 11.48 17.71 -4.08
CA TYR A 37 10.53 17.35 -3.02
C TYR A 37 10.93 16.09 -2.25
N LYS A 38 12.06 15.46 -2.65
CA LYS A 38 12.62 14.28 -1.97
C LYS A 38 11.67 13.11 -1.87
N ILE A 39 10.80 12.94 -2.90
CA ILE A 39 9.88 11.81 -3.00
C ILE A 39 10.68 10.52 -2.97
N GLY A 40 10.44 9.70 -1.95
CA GLY A 40 11.29 8.59 -1.60
C GLY A 40 10.80 7.22 -2.05
N ASN A 41 9.59 7.12 -2.64
CA ASN A 41 9.00 5.83 -3.00
C ASN A 41 8.21 5.93 -4.30
N ILE A 42 8.12 4.80 -5.02
CA ILE A 42 7.58 4.76 -6.38
C ILE A 42 6.57 3.61 -6.53
N ILE A 43 5.48 3.85 -7.25
CA ILE A 43 4.56 2.80 -7.70
C ILE A 43 4.68 2.59 -9.21
N LEU A 44 4.78 1.32 -9.62
CA LEU A 44 4.85 0.90 -11.02
C LEU A 44 3.54 0.25 -11.47
N PHE A 45 3.15 0.58 -12.69
CA PHE A 45 1.99 0.03 -13.39
C PHE A 45 2.42 -0.63 -14.69
N ALA A 46 1.51 -1.34 -15.36
CA ALA A 46 1.77 -1.96 -16.66
C ALA A 46 2.30 -0.96 -17.71
N ARG A 47 1.93 0.33 -17.64
CA ARG A 47 2.44 1.40 -18.52
C ARG A 47 3.95 1.63 -18.38
N ASN A 48 4.54 1.25 -17.24
CA ASN A 48 5.97 1.39 -16.97
C ASN A 48 6.77 0.16 -17.41
N ILE A 49 6.12 -0.94 -17.84
CA ILE A 49 6.74 -2.25 -17.99
C ILE A 49 6.60 -2.75 -19.43
N LYS A 50 7.73 -3.02 -20.10
CA LYS A 50 7.77 -3.58 -21.45
C LYS A 50 8.35 -4.99 -21.48
N SER A 51 9.33 -5.29 -20.63
CA SER A 51 10.01 -6.56 -20.51
C SER A 51 10.76 -6.65 -19.19
N LYS A 52 11.18 -7.85 -18.78
CA LYS A 52 12.02 -8.08 -17.61
C LYS A 52 13.28 -7.20 -17.60
N THR A 53 14.01 -7.20 -18.72
CA THR A 53 15.27 -6.45 -18.83
C THR A 53 15.04 -4.94 -18.69
N GLN A 54 13.99 -4.40 -19.31
CA GLN A 54 13.68 -2.98 -19.21
C GLN A 54 13.24 -2.63 -17.80
N LEU A 55 12.38 -3.43 -17.15
CA LEU A 55 11.93 -3.19 -15.78
C LEU A 55 13.10 -3.21 -14.78
N TYR A 56 13.99 -4.20 -14.90
CA TYR A 56 15.20 -4.26 -14.07
C TYR A 56 16.03 -2.98 -14.18
N ALA A 57 16.31 -2.53 -15.42
CA ALA A 57 17.07 -1.30 -15.66
C ALA A 57 16.36 -0.08 -15.05
N LEU A 58 15.03 0.03 -15.24
CA LEU A 58 14.24 1.10 -14.67
C LEU A 58 14.28 1.11 -13.12
N CYS A 59 14.18 -0.06 -12.48
CA CYS A 59 14.28 -0.15 -11.02
C CYS A 59 15.66 0.27 -10.51
N GLN A 60 16.73 -0.05 -11.24
CA GLN A 60 18.08 0.42 -10.88
C GLN A 60 18.20 1.94 -11.01
N GLU A 61 17.70 2.53 -12.11
CA GLU A 61 17.68 3.99 -12.30
C GLU A 61 16.90 4.70 -11.19
N ILE A 62 15.76 4.14 -10.78
CA ILE A 62 14.94 4.65 -9.66
C ILE A 62 15.75 4.60 -8.34
N GLN A 63 16.38 3.46 -8.04
CA GLN A 63 17.15 3.31 -6.80
C GLN A 63 18.34 4.29 -6.78
N ASP A 64 19.06 4.43 -7.89
CA ASP A 64 20.20 5.35 -7.98
C ASP A 64 19.76 6.80 -7.80
N LEU A 65 18.64 7.21 -8.43
CA LEU A 65 18.08 8.55 -8.29
C LEU A 65 17.66 8.82 -6.84
N VAL A 66 16.85 7.94 -6.25
CA VAL A 66 16.32 8.16 -4.88
C VAL A 66 17.45 8.09 -3.85
N ARG A 67 18.39 7.15 -3.99
CA ARG A 67 19.54 7.06 -3.09
C ARG A 67 20.42 8.31 -3.15
N SER A 68 20.69 8.83 -4.35
CA SER A 68 21.50 10.04 -4.52
C SER A 68 20.81 11.29 -3.95
N GLU A 69 19.49 11.39 -4.05
CA GLU A 69 18.73 12.59 -3.68
C GLU A 69 18.17 12.56 -2.26
N CYS A 70 17.83 11.38 -1.75
CA CYS A 70 17.18 11.22 -0.45
C CYS A 70 18.10 10.53 0.60
N GLY A 71 19.23 9.94 0.19
CA GLY A 71 20.16 9.24 1.08
C GLY A 71 19.69 7.84 1.53
N HIS A 72 18.58 7.35 0.99
CA HIS A 72 17.98 6.06 1.35
C HIS A 72 17.46 5.33 0.10
N ASP A 73 17.31 4.02 0.18
CA ASP A 73 16.71 3.22 -0.88
C ASP A 73 15.21 3.56 -1.04
N ALA A 74 14.69 3.36 -2.25
CA ALA A 74 13.27 3.52 -2.52
C ALA A 74 12.47 2.27 -2.10
N LEU A 75 11.23 2.47 -1.62
CA LEU A 75 10.22 1.44 -1.78
C LEU A 75 9.73 1.50 -3.22
N ILE A 76 9.97 0.44 -3.99
CA ILE A 76 9.44 0.27 -5.35
C ILE A 76 8.28 -0.69 -5.25
N THR A 77 7.08 -0.16 -5.44
CA THR A 77 5.82 -0.86 -5.18
C THR A 77 5.10 -1.23 -6.46
N ILE A 78 4.29 -2.29 -6.41
CA ILE A 78 3.49 -2.80 -7.53
C ILE A 78 2.22 -3.48 -7.00
N ASP A 79 1.17 -3.58 -7.84
CA ASP A 79 0.02 -4.46 -7.62
C ASP A 79 0.20 -5.74 -8.42
N GLN A 80 0.81 -6.75 -7.85
CA GLN A 80 1.01 -8.04 -8.49
C GLN A 80 0.25 -9.14 -7.73
N GLU A 81 -1.09 -9.05 -7.73
CA GLU A 81 -1.97 -9.98 -6.99
C GLU A 81 -2.06 -11.37 -7.66
N GLY A 82 -1.73 -11.45 -8.94
CA GLY A 82 -1.98 -12.63 -9.78
C GLY A 82 -3.33 -12.56 -10.51
N GLY A 83 -3.56 -13.53 -11.39
CA GLY A 83 -4.78 -13.58 -12.19
C GLY A 83 -4.99 -12.34 -13.03
N MET A 84 -6.12 -11.64 -12.81
CA MET A 84 -6.47 -10.45 -13.57
C MET A 84 -5.75 -9.17 -13.11
N VAL A 85 -5.21 -9.15 -11.88
CA VAL A 85 -4.44 -8.01 -11.35
C VAL A 85 -2.96 -8.35 -11.43
N THR A 86 -2.40 -8.13 -12.60
CA THR A 86 -0.98 -8.29 -12.93
C THR A 86 -0.48 -7.07 -13.67
N ARG A 87 0.72 -6.60 -13.33
CA ARG A 87 1.39 -5.49 -13.99
C ARG A 87 2.59 -5.95 -14.81
N LEU A 88 3.14 -7.09 -14.44
CA LEU A 88 4.32 -7.67 -15.10
C LEU A 88 4.02 -8.03 -16.56
N SER A 89 5.05 -7.96 -17.38
CA SER A 89 4.99 -8.29 -18.82
C SER A 89 4.77 -9.80 -19.04
N PRO A 90 4.30 -10.21 -20.23
CA PRO A 90 3.99 -11.62 -20.53
C PRO A 90 5.17 -12.58 -20.47
N ASP A 91 6.42 -12.09 -20.43
CA ASP A 91 7.63 -12.88 -20.21
C ASP A 91 7.91 -13.17 -18.72
N CYS A 92 7.03 -12.66 -17.83
CA CYS A 92 7.02 -12.92 -16.41
C CYS A 92 5.98 -13.99 -16.04
N THR A 93 6.14 -14.57 -14.84
CA THR A 93 5.18 -15.52 -14.30
C THR A 93 3.97 -14.77 -13.73
N ASN A 94 2.78 -15.09 -14.21
CA ASN A 94 1.53 -14.66 -13.58
C ASN A 94 0.91 -15.84 -12.83
N VAL A 95 0.87 -15.76 -11.51
CA VAL A 95 0.23 -16.79 -10.66
C VAL A 95 -1.30 -16.71 -10.77
N PRO A 96 -2.03 -17.80 -10.47
CA PRO A 96 -3.50 -17.77 -10.47
C PRO A 96 -4.07 -16.72 -9.51
N SER A 97 -5.33 -16.30 -9.75
CA SER A 97 -6.04 -15.40 -8.85
C SER A 97 -6.26 -16.03 -7.47
N ALA A 98 -6.49 -15.18 -6.46
CA ALA A 98 -6.76 -15.62 -5.08
C ALA A 98 -7.90 -16.64 -5.01
N MET A 99 -9.02 -16.40 -5.69
CA MET A 99 -10.14 -17.33 -5.73
C MET A 99 -9.77 -18.68 -6.35
N ALA A 100 -8.95 -18.69 -7.41
CA ALA A 100 -8.50 -19.93 -8.05
C ALA A 100 -7.56 -20.72 -7.14
N LEU A 101 -6.67 -20.05 -6.41
CA LEU A 101 -5.81 -20.69 -5.40
C LEU A 101 -6.64 -21.27 -4.26
N SER A 102 -7.60 -20.53 -3.73
CA SER A 102 -8.48 -21.00 -2.65
C SER A 102 -9.35 -22.18 -3.07
N ALA A 103 -9.84 -22.22 -4.31
CA ALA A 103 -10.65 -23.32 -4.85
C ALA A 103 -9.91 -24.68 -4.87
N THR A 104 -8.58 -24.68 -4.79
CA THR A 104 -7.77 -25.91 -4.69
C THR A 104 -7.92 -26.61 -3.34
N GLY A 105 -8.30 -25.88 -2.29
CA GLY A 105 -8.33 -26.34 -0.91
C GLY A 105 -6.95 -26.49 -0.24
N ASP A 106 -5.86 -26.22 -0.95
CA ASP A 106 -4.48 -26.36 -0.48
C ASP A 106 -3.78 -24.99 -0.35
N GLU A 107 -3.63 -24.48 0.88
CA GLU A 107 -2.97 -23.21 1.15
C GLU A 107 -1.47 -23.20 0.83
N GLN A 108 -0.84 -24.37 0.72
CA GLN A 108 0.57 -24.42 0.32
C GLN A 108 0.76 -23.92 -1.12
N LEU A 109 -0.25 -24.04 -1.97
CA LEU A 109 -0.22 -23.46 -3.31
C LEU A 109 -0.27 -21.93 -3.28
N ALA A 110 -1.00 -21.32 -2.33
CA ALA A 110 -0.98 -19.87 -2.14
C ALA A 110 0.39 -19.40 -1.62
N ARG A 111 1.00 -20.13 -0.66
CA ARG A 111 2.35 -19.83 -0.20
C ARG A 111 3.37 -19.93 -1.33
N GLN A 112 3.32 -20.99 -2.13
CA GLN A 112 4.20 -21.17 -3.30
C GLN A 112 4.00 -20.04 -4.33
N ALA A 113 2.76 -19.63 -4.59
CA ALA A 113 2.46 -18.52 -5.47
C ALA A 113 3.10 -17.21 -4.95
N GLY A 114 3.04 -16.96 -3.64
CA GLY A 114 3.73 -15.84 -2.98
C GLY A 114 5.24 -15.88 -3.17
N VAL A 115 5.87 -17.04 -2.94
CA VAL A 115 7.33 -17.24 -3.14
C VAL A 115 7.72 -16.99 -4.60
N ILE A 116 6.97 -17.53 -5.57
CA ILE A 116 7.23 -17.34 -7.00
C ILE A 116 7.14 -15.86 -7.37
N THR A 117 6.06 -15.20 -6.96
CA THR A 117 5.86 -13.75 -7.22
C THR A 117 6.99 -12.93 -6.60
N ALA A 118 7.32 -13.15 -5.33
CA ALA A 118 8.37 -12.40 -4.65
C ALA A 118 9.74 -12.61 -5.26
N THR A 119 10.11 -13.85 -5.59
CA THR A 119 11.39 -14.17 -6.22
C THR A 119 11.55 -13.41 -7.55
N GLU A 120 10.50 -13.34 -8.36
CA GLU A 120 10.54 -12.63 -9.62
C GLU A 120 10.58 -11.11 -9.43
N LEU A 121 9.74 -10.57 -8.53
CA LEU A 121 9.74 -9.14 -8.20
C LEU A 121 11.11 -8.66 -7.69
N ARG A 122 11.71 -9.41 -6.75
CA ARG A 122 13.04 -9.10 -6.22
C ARG A 122 14.12 -9.11 -7.30
N ALA A 123 14.10 -10.12 -8.18
CA ALA A 123 15.05 -10.21 -9.30
C ALA A 123 14.90 -9.03 -10.29
N LEU A 124 13.75 -8.40 -10.34
CA LEU A 124 13.45 -7.23 -11.16
C LEU A 124 13.67 -5.89 -10.43
N GLY A 125 14.00 -5.93 -9.13
CA GLY A 125 14.28 -4.74 -8.32
C GLY A 125 13.04 -4.13 -7.63
N VAL A 126 11.88 -4.80 -7.67
CA VAL A 126 10.67 -4.43 -6.92
C VAL A 126 10.74 -5.05 -5.52
N ASN A 127 10.42 -4.28 -4.48
CA ASN A 127 10.60 -4.72 -3.09
C ASN A 127 9.33 -4.64 -2.23
N VAL A 128 8.22 -4.12 -2.77
CA VAL A 128 6.91 -4.07 -2.08
C VAL A 128 5.83 -4.52 -3.05
N ASP A 129 5.00 -5.48 -2.63
CA ASP A 129 3.81 -5.89 -3.38
C ASP A 129 2.54 -5.50 -2.62
N PHE A 130 1.67 -4.72 -3.27
CA PHE A 130 0.34 -4.39 -2.76
C PHE A 130 -0.59 -5.61 -2.92
N ALA A 131 -0.23 -6.69 -2.27
CA ALA A 131 -0.90 -7.98 -2.22
C ALA A 131 -0.62 -8.69 -0.88
N PRO A 132 -1.52 -9.62 -0.49
CA PRO A 132 -2.77 -10.00 -1.11
C PRO A 132 -3.96 -9.13 -0.70
N SER A 133 -5.09 -9.26 -1.44
CA SER A 133 -6.39 -8.85 -0.92
C SER A 133 -6.77 -9.78 0.24
N LEU A 134 -7.10 -9.18 1.38
CA LEU A 134 -7.66 -9.84 2.56
C LEU A 134 -9.17 -9.57 2.69
N ASP A 135 -9.77 -9.02 1.64
CA ASP A 135 -11.19 -8.70 1.59
C ASP A 135 -12.03 -9.99 1.55
N VAL A 136 -13.05 -10.07 2.39
CA VAL A 136 -14.03 -11.15 2.38
C VAL A 136 -15.13 -10.80 1.38
N ASN A 137 -15.26 -11.57 0.30
CA ASN A 137 -16.21 -11.28 -0.79
C ASN A 137 -17.64 -11.67 -0.40
N SER A 138 -18.17 -11.04 0.67
CA SER A 138 -19.50 -11.31 1.23
C SER A 138 -20.64 -10.88 0.31
N ASN A 139 -20.39 -9.86 -0.52
CA ASN A 139 -21.31 -9.42 -1.56
C ASN A 139 -20.90 -10.03 -2.92
N PRO A 140 -21.69 -11.01 -3.46
CA PRO A 140 -21.37 -11.62 -4.76
C PRO A 140 -21.44 -10.65 -5.93
N ASP A 141 -22.16 -9.53 -5.79
CA ASP A 141 -22.30 -8.49 -6.81
C ASP A 141 -21.25 -7.37 -6.65
N ASN A 142 -20.25 -7.56 -5.78
CA ASN A 142 -19.16 -6.59 -5.61
C ASN A 142 -18.40 -6.37 -6.91
N PRO A 143 -18.36 -5.14 -7.45
CA PRO A 143 -17.78 -4.88 -8.78
C PRO A 143 -16.25 -4.84 -8.77
N VAL A 144 -15.59 -4.78 -7.60
CA VAL A 144 -14.16 -4.51 -7.45
C VAL A 144 -13.38 -5.73 -6.99
N ILE A 145 -13.90 -6.48 -6.04
CA ILE A 145 -13.18 -7.56 -5.36
C ILE A 145 -13.34 -8.89 -6.11
N GLY A 146 -14.50 -9.50 -6.09
CA GLY A 146 -14.77 -10.73 -6.84
C GLY A 146 -13.64 -11.76 -6.73
N VAL A 147 -13.07 -12.15 -7.87
CA VAL A 147 -12.00 -13.16 -7.98
C VAL A 147 -10.66 -12.75 -7.36
N ARG A 148 -10.50 -11.49 -6.94
CA ARG A 148 -9.34 -11.01 -6.19
C ARG A 148 -9.36 -11.46 -4.73
N SER A 149 -10.53 -11.80 -4.19
CA SER A 149 -10.68 -12.42 -2.87
C SER A 149 -10.43 -13.92 -2.93
N PHE A 150 -9.92 -14.48 -1.84
CA PHE A 150 -9.81 -15.93 -1.68
C PHE A 150 -11.17 -16.60 -1.48
N SER A 151 -12.15 -15.94 -0.83
CA SER A 151 -13.46 -16.52 -0.53
C SER A 151 -14.45 -15.48 0.01
N ASP A 152 -15.70 -15.89 0.14
CA ASP A 152 -16.75 -15.27 0.96
C ASP A 152 -16.73 -15.73 2.44
N ASP A 153 -15.94 -16.77 2.75
CA ASP A 153 -15.71 -17.25 4.13
C ASP A 153 -14.44 -16.57 4.72
N PRO A 154 -14.56 -15.80 5.81
CA PRO A 154 -13.42 -15.13 6.45
C PRO A 154 -12.32 -16.09 6.92
N LYS A 155 -12.66 -17.35 7.25
CA LYS A 155 -11.67 -18.35 7.63
C LYS A 155 -10.82 -18.79 6.44
N GLN A 156 -11.43 -18.94 5.27
CA GLN A 156 -10.70 -19.26 4.03
C GLN A 156 -9.84 -18.07 3.60
N VAL A 157 -10.37 -16.84 3.62
CA VAL A 157 -9.60 -15.65 3.33
C VAL A 157 -8.39 -15.53 4.27
N THR A 158 -8.60 -15.77 5.56
CA THR A 158 -7.51 -15.79 6.56
C THR A 158 -6.47 -16.84 6.22
N ARG A 159 -6.88 -18.09 6.02
CA ARG A 159 -5.99 -19.22 5.79
C ARG A 159 -5.10 -19.04 4.57
N PHE A 160 -5.70 -18.70 3.43
CA PHE A 160 -4.99 -18.51 2.17
C PHE A 160 -4.23 -17.19 2.12
N GLY A 161 -4.82 -16.12 2.68
CA GLY A 161 -4.18 -14.80 2.77
C GLY A 161 -2.90 -14.85 3.60
N LEU A 162 -2.90 -15.53 4.75
CA LEU A 162 -1.70 -15.71 5.56
C LEU A 162 -0.62 -16.51 4.82
N ALA A 163 -1.00 -17.59 4.12
CA ALA A 163 -0.06 -18.38 3.34
C ALA A 163 0.59 -17.55 2.22
N MET A 164 -0.19 -16.71 1.52
CA MET A 164 0.34 -15.80 0.49
C MET A 164 1.28 -14.74 1.08
N ILE A 165 0.92 -14.12 2.21
CA ILE A 165 1.77 -13.16 2.93
C ILE A 165 3.11 -13.82 3.33
N GLU A 166 3.05 -15.02 3.91
CA GLU A 166 4.24 -15.78 4.29
C GLU A 166 5.16 -16.00 3.08
N GLY A 167 4.58 -16.44 1.95
CA GLY A 167 5.35 -16.68 0.72
C GLY A 167 6.00 -15.40 0.15
N LEU A 168 5.28 -14.29 0.12
CA LEU A 168 5.81 -13.00 -0.35
C LEU A 168 6.97 -12.53 0.54
N GLN A 169 6.79 -12.58 1.87
CA GLN A 169 7.80 -12.11 2.83
C GLN A 169 9.02 -13.04 2.89
N GLU A 170 8.83 -14.35 2.74
CA GLU A 170 9.91 -15.32 2.62
C GLU A 170 10.77 -15.07 1.37
N GLY A 171 10.13 -14.72 0.25
CA GLY A 171 10.83 -14.34 -0.98
C GLY A 171 11.47 -12.94 -0.95
N GLY A 172 11.43 -12.24 0.17
CA GLY A 172 12.10 -10.95 0.37
C GLY A 172 11.35 -9.74 -0.17
N VAL A 173 10.03 -9.82 -0.36
CA VAL A 173 9.17 -8.71 -0.75
C VAL A 173 8.21 -8.39 0.39
N MET A 174 8.06 -7.10 0.70
CA MET A 174 7.06 -6.66 1.67
C MET A 174 5.66 -6.97 1.14
N ALA A 175 4.91 -7.80 1.85
CA ALA A 175 3.49 -8.02 1.59
C ALA A 175 2.65 -6.90 2.22
N VAL A 176 1.65 -6.41 1.48
CA VAL A 176 0.70 -5.40 1.96
C VAL A 176 -0.72 -5.93 1.87
N GLY A 177 -1.28 -6.31 3.00
CA GLY A 177 -2.67 -6.77 3.08
C GLY A 177 -3.65 -5.62 2.85
N LYS A 178 -4.67 -5.84 2.00
CA LYS A 178 -5.61 -4.78 1.58
C LYS A 178 -7.04 -5.30 1.44
N HIS A 179 -8.06 -4.47 1.54
CA HIS A 179 -8.10 -3.02 1.78
C HIS A 179 -8.76 -2.78 3.15
N PHE A 180 -7.97 -2.49 4.16
CA PHE A 180 -8.43 -2.36 5.56
C PHE A 180 -9.45 -1.21 5.72
N PRO A 181 -10.55 -1.42 6.45
CA PRO A 181 -10.94 -2.58 7.27
C PRO A 181 -11.75 -3.67 6.53
N GLY A 182 -11.91 -3.58 5.20
CA GLY A 182 -12.54 -4.57 4.34
C GLY A 182 -13.37 -3.94 3.21
N HIS A 183 -13.18 -4.40 1.97
CA HIS A 183 -13.84 -3.86 0.76
C HIS A 183 -14.89 -4.85 0.18
N GLY A 184 -15.00 -6.06 0.75
CA GLY A 184 -15.75 -7.15 0.10
C GLY A 184 -17.26 -7.04 0.13
N ASP A 185 -17.85 -6.16 0.96
CA ASP A 185 -19.30 -5.95 1.10
C ASP A 185 -19.83 -4.71 0.35
N THR A 186 -18.99 -3.98 -0.37
CA THR A 186 -19.41 -2.77 -1.07
C THR A 186 -20.26 -3.07 -2.30
N HIS A 187 -21.25 -2.21 -2.55
CA HIS A 187 -22.08 -2.23 -3.76
C HIS A 187 -21.60 -1.24 -4.83
N LEU A 188 -20.69 -0.34 -4.48
CA LEU A 188 -20.13 0.68 -5.35
C LEU A 188 -18.62 0.51 -5.46
N ASP A 189 -18.11 0.87 -6.63
CA ASP A 189 -16.68 0.94 -6.89
C ASP A 189 -16.11 2.26 -6.35
N SER A 190 -15.13 2.18 -5.46
CA SER A 190 -14.42 3.33 -4.88
C SER A 190 -13.64 4.15 -5.91
N HIS A 191 -13.42 3.62 -7.12
CA HIS A 191 -12.85 4.37 -8.23
C HIS A 191 -13.85 5.36 -8.86
N VAL A 192 -15.16 5.17 -8.64
CA VAL A 192 -16.22 6.01 -9.25
C VAL A 192 -17.15 6.69 -8.25
N ALA A 193 -17.12 6.31 -6.96
CA ALA A 193 -17.95 6.90 -5.91
C ALA A 193 -17.34 6.66 -4.53
N LEU A 194 -17.91 7.28 -3.49
CA LEU A 194 -17.56 7.02 -2.09
C LEU A 194 -18.46 5.90 -1.55
N PRO A 195 -17.99 4.65 -1.43
CA PRO A 195 -18.80 3.54 -0.98
C PRO A 195 -19.00 3.57 0.53
N VAL A 196 -20.08 2.90 0.98
CA VAL A 196 -20.41 2.71 2.38
C VAL A 196 -20.54 1.21 2.64
N VAL A 197 -19.93 0.72 3.70
CA VAL A 197 -20.23 -0.60 4.26
C VAL A 197 -21.20 -0.39 5.41
N GLU A 198 -22.48 -0.71 5.14
CA GLU A 198 -23.54 -0.67 6.13
C GLU A 198 -23.53 -2.00 6.90
N GLY A 199 -23.61 -1.93 8.22
CA GLY A 199 -23.67 -3.12 9.05
C GLY A 199 -23.24 -2.85 10.47
N GLY A 200 -23.72 -3.70 11.40
CA GLY A 200 -23.32 -3.64 12.79
C GLY A 200 -21.97 -4.30 13.04
N GLU A 201 -21.53 -4.24 14.30
CA GLU A 201 -20.23 -4.80 14.74
C GLU A 201 -20.04 -6.28 14.35
N GLU A 202 -21.10 -7.11 14.38
CA GLU A 202 -21.02 -8.53 14.02
C GLU A 202 -20.68 -8.74 12.54
N GLN A 203 -21.26 -7.93 11.64
CA GLN A 203 -20.95 -8.00 10.20
C GLN A 203 -19.55 -7.48 9.91
N LEU A 204 -19.12 -6.42 10.57
CA LEU A 204 -17.76 -5.91 10.44
C LEU A 204 -16.71 -6.88 10.97
N ALA A 205 -17.02 -7.65 12.01
CA ALA A 205 -16.10 -8.62 12.59
C ALA A 205 -15.58 -9.63 11.56
N ILE A 206 -16.43 -10.06 10.60
CA ILE A 206 -16.01 -10.99 9.54
C ILE A 206 -14.97 -10.37 8.59
N HIS A 207 -15.09 -9.06 8.30
CA HIS A 207 -14.15 -8.34 7.44
C HIS A 207 -12.85 -8.01 8.17
N LEU A 208 -12.91 -7.76 9.48
CA LEU A 208 -11.75 -7.42 10.31
C LEU A 208 -10.91 -8.65 10.69
N GLU A 209 -11.50 -9.84 10.73
CA GLU A 209 -10.79 -11.07 11.16
C GLU A 209 -9.54 -11.38 10.34
N PRO A 210 -9.55 -11.38 8.99
CA PRO A 210 -8.35 -11.66 8.20
C PRO A 210 -7.21 -10.68 8.51
N PHE A 211 -7.51 -9.39 8.65
CA PHE A 211 -6.50 -8.37 8.99
C PHE A 211 -5.93 -8.57 10.37
N ARG A 212 -6.77 -8.80 11.38
CA ARG A 212 -6.31 -9.07 12.75
C ARG A 212 -5.37 -10.28 12.80
N LYS A 213 -5.69 -11.34 12.06
CA LYS A 213 -4.85 -12.53 11.95
C LYS A 213 -3.55 -12.25 11.20
N ALA A 214 -3.60 -11.49 10.11
CA ALA A 214 -2.41 -11.10 9.36
C ALA A 214 -1.46 -10.25 10.23
N ILE A 215 -1.98 -9.31 11.01
CA ILE A 215 -1.21 -8.52 11.96
C ILE A 215 -0.52 -9.41 13.00
N SER A 216 -1.27 -10.36 13.58
CA SER A 216 -0.74 -11.32 14.55
C SER A 216 0.32 -12.24 13.95
N ALA A 217 0.25 -12.53 12.64
CA ALA A 217 1.21 -13.33 11.89
C ALA A 217 2.41 -12.51 11.37
N GLY A 218 2.44 -11.19 11.58
CA GLY A 218 3.58 -10.33 11.24
C GLY A 218 3.57 -9.81 9.81
N VAL A 219 2.39 -9.51 9.23
CA VAL A 219 2.30 -8.79 7.96
C VAL A 219 3.03 -7.44 8.07
N GLN A 220 3.83 -7.11 7.06
CA GLN A 220 4.71 -5.94 7.09
C GLN A 220 4.02 -4.65 6.65
N GLY A 221 2.99 -4.74 5.81
CA GLY A 221 2.21 -3.61 5.32
C GLY A 221 0.71 -3.85 5.38
N ILE A 222 -0.05 -2.78 5.59
CA ILE A 222 -1.52 -2.73 5.47
C ILE A 222 -1.89 -1.53 4.61
N MET A 223 -2.79 -1.73 3.64
CA MET A 223 -3.36 -0.64 2.84
C MET A 223 -4.77 -0.33 3.30
N SER A 224 -5.06 0.96 3.52
CA SER A 224 -6.38 1.44 3.91
C SER A 224 -7.33 1.54 2.71
N SER A 225 -8.64 1.50 2.97
CA SER A 225 -9.68 1.68 1.95
C SER A 225 -10.33 3.06 2.00
N HIS A 226 -10.82 3.53 0.84
CA HIS A 226 -11.59 4.77 0.72
C HIS A 226 -13.10 4.52 0.87
N ILE A 227 -13.48 3.98 2.03
CA ILE A 227 -14.84 3.50 2.31
C ILE A 227 -15.31 4.07 3.64
N LEU A 228 -16.59 4.41 3.73
CA LEU A 228 -17.24 4.81 4.96
C LEU A 228 -17.68 3.57 5.76
N PHE A 229 -17.39 3.56 7.05
CA PHE A 229 -17.78 2.52 8.00
C PHE A 229 -18.49 3.15 9.21
N PRO A 230 -19.79 3.49 9.10
CA PRO A 230 -20.49 4.22 10.16
C PRO A 230 -20.48 3.55 11.52
N ALA A 231 -20.32 2.22 11.58
CA ALA A 231 -20.22 1.49 12.84
C ALA A 231 -18.83 1.60 13.52
N LEU A 232 -17.79 2.00 12.79
CA LEU A 232 -16.44 2.24 13.33
C LEU A 232 -16.14 3.73 13.49
N GLU A 233 -16.61 4.53 12.55
CA GLU A 233 -16.41 5.98 12.49
C GLU A 233 -17.76 6.66 12.19
N PRO A 234 -18.40 7.27 13.20
CA PRO A 234 -19.69 7.92 13.02
C PRO A 234 -19.66 9.16 12.10
N ASP A 235 -18.50 9.82 12.02
CA ASP A 235 -18.31 10.94 11.10
C ASP A 235 -18.21 10.45 9.66
N PRO A 236 -18.71 11.21 8.66
CA PRO A 236 -18.72 10.79 7.26
C PRO A 236 -17.34 10.95 6.61
N VAL A 237 -16.34 10.33 7.20
CA VAL A 237 -14.97 10.28 6.66
C VAL A 237 -14.58 8.84 6.32
N PRO A 238 -13.91 8.60 5.18
CA PRO A 238 -13.48 7.24 4.82
C PRO A 238 -12.40 6.73 5.76
N ALA A 239 -12.26 5.41 5.84
CA ALA A 239 -11.32 4.75 6.74
C ALA A 239 -9.89 5.33 6.65
N THR A 240 -9.41 5.62 5.44
CA THR A 240 -8.09 6.24 5.18
C THR A 240 -7.90 7.55 5.94
N LEU A 241 -8.95 8.34 6.17
CA LEU A 241 -8.89 9.66 6.82
C LEU A 241 -9.34 9.61 8.29
N SER A 242 -9.78 8.45 8.79
CA SER A 242 -10.28 8.28 10.15
C SER A 242 -9.15 7.92 11.11
N ARG A 243 -8.91 8.80 12.10
CA ARG A 243 -7.99 8.51 13.21
C ARG A 243 -8.47 7.33 14.04
N THR A 244 -9.79 7.22 14.28
CA THR A 244 -10.41 6.12 15.00
C THR A 244 -10.05 4.78 14.36
N ILE A 245 -10.09 4.70 13.02
CA ILE A 245 -9.79 3.45 12.31
C ILE A 245 -8.27 3.23 12.17
N MET A 246 -7.50 4.24 11.74
CA MET A 246 -6.07 4.08 11.45
C MET A 246 -5.20 4.05 12.71
N THR A 247 -5.49 4.88 13.69
CA THR A 247 -4.67 4.96 14.90
C THR A 247 -5.26 4.11 16.03
N ASP A 248 -6.54 4.33 16.39
CA ASP A 248 -7.07 3.73 17.61
C ASP A 248 -7.34 2.23 17.39
N LEU A 249 -7.99 1.83 16.30
CA LEU A 249 -8.25 0.42 16.00
C LEU A 249 -6.99 -0.30 15.48
N LEU A 250 -6.41 0.16 14.36
CA LEU A 250 -5.32 -0.57 13.69
C LEU A 250 -4.00 -0.56 14.49
N ARG A 251 -3.56 0.63 14.94
CA ARG A 251 -2.30 0.76 15.66
C ARG A 251 -2.40 0.36 17.13
N SER A 252 -3.42 0.88 17.84
CA SER A 252 -3.50 0.73 19.29
C SER A 252 -4.16 -0.58 19.70
N GLU A 253 -5.33 -0.89 19.19
CA GLU A 253 -6.07 -2.09 19.57
C GLU A 253 -5.46 -3.35 18.94
N TYR A 254 -5.24 -3.37 17.62
CA TYR A 254 -4.65 -4.54 16.93
C TYR A 254 -3.13 -4.61 17.04
N GLY A 255 -2.49 -3.54 17.51
CA GLY A 255 -1.05 -3.50 17.79
C GLY A 255 -0.18 -3.52 16.54
N PHE A 256 -0.70 -3.10 15.38
CA PHE A 256 0.06 -3.12 14.12
C PHE A 256 1.31 -2.23 14.19
N LYS A 257 2.46 -2.78 13.80
CA LYS A 257 3.78 -2.12 13.86
C LYS A 257 4.38 -1.85 12.48
N GLY A 258 3.85 -2.47 11.42
CA GLY A 258 4.30 -2.30 10.05
C GLY A 258 3.89 -0.97 9.42
N LEU A 259 4.05 -0.84 8.09
CA LEU A 259 3.67 0.36 7.35
C LEU A 259 2.18 0.37 6.99
N VAL A 260 1.53 1.52 7.20
CA VAL A 260 0.20 1.79 6.70
C VAL A 260 0.31 2.63 5.44
N PHE A 261 -0.22 2.10 4.33
CA PHE A 261 -0.35 2.79 3.05
C PHE A 261 -1.78 3.25 2.84
N THR A 262 -1.99 4.36 2.15
CA THR A 262 -3.31 4.63 1.56
C THR A 262 -3.48 3.80 0.30
N ASP A 263 -4.72 3.53 -0.12
CA ASP A 263 -5.02 3.33 -1.52
C ASP A 263 -4.78 4.63 -2.31
N CYS A 264 -4.91 4.61 -3.64
CA CYS A 264 -4.61 5.79 -4.46
C CYS A 264 -5.49 6.98 -4.10
N MET A 265 -4.88 8.08 -3.65
CA MET A 265 -5.60 9.30 -3.24
C MET A 265 -6.22 10.08 -4.41
N GLU A 266 -5.98 9.64 -5.64
CA GLU A 266 -6.60 10.21 -6.85
C GLU A 266 -7.89 9.50 -7.25
N MET A 267 -8.31 8.44 -6.50
CA MET A 267 -9.60 7.79 -6.70
C MET A 267 -10.73 8.77 -6.41
N GLN A 268 -11.84 8.69 -7.18
CA GLN A 268 -12.95 9.65 -7.09
C GLN A 268 -13.56 9.72 -5.70
N ALA A 269 -13.57 8.62 -4.96
CA ALA A 269 -13.98 8.58 -3.55
C ALA A 269 -13.27 9.62 -2.68
N ILE A 270 -12.02 9.96 -3.00
CA ILE A 270 -11.22 10.98 -2.30
C ILE A 270 -11.17 12.28 -3.08
N ALA A 271 -10.82 12.23 -4.37
CA ALA A 271 -10.55 13.42 -5.16
C ALA A 271 -11.76 14.37 -5.26
N ASP A 272 -12.97 13.80 -5.44
CA ASP A 272 -14.20 14.59 -5.62
C ASP A 272 -14.79 15.11 -4.30
N HIS A 273 -14.52 14.43 -3.17
CA HIS A 273 -15.14 14.75 -1.88
C HIS A 273 -14.22 15.51 -0.92
N PHE A 274 -12.92 15.23 -0.96
CA PHE A 274 -11.94 15.76 0.01
C PHE A 274 -10.79 16.52 -0.66
N GLY A 275 -10.56 16.28 -1.96
CA GLY A 275 -9.41 16.78 -2.71
C GLY A 275 -8.11 16.04 -2.34
N THR A 276 -7.38 15.54 -3.34
CA THR A 276 -6.19 14.68 -3.17
C THR A 276 -5.14 15.29 -2.23
N VAL A 277 -4.85 16.58 -2.37
CA VAL A 277 -3.80 17.26 -1.60
C VAL A 277 -4.19 17.40 -0.12
N GLU A 278 -5.39 17.90 0.16
CA GLU A 278 -5.89 18.05 1.53
C GLU A 278 -6.11 16.69 2.21
N ALA A 279 -6.65 15.72 1.50
CA ALA A 279 -6.83 14.37 2.01
C ALA A 279 -5.49 13.69 2.33
N SER A 280 -4.41 14.00 1.60
CA SER A 280 -3.07 13.50 1.91
C SER A 280 -2.59 13.95 3.30
N LEU A 281 -2.82 15.21 3.65
CA LEU A 281 -2.53 15.71 5.00
C LEU A 281 -3.40 15.03 6.05
N GLN A 282 -4.71 14.89 5.78
CA GLN A 282 -5.65 14.24 6.70
C GLN A 282 -5.28 12.76 6.94
N ALA A 283 -4.85 12.02 5.91
CA ALA A 283 -4.37 10.65 6.05
C ALA A 283 -3.15 10.55 6.98
N LEU A 284 -2.17 11.45 6.85
CA LEU A 284 -1.03 11.52 7.77
C LEU A 284 -1.47 11.85 9.20
N GLN A 285 -2.42 12.78 9.38
CA GLN A 285 -3.01 13.09 10.69
C GLN A 285 -3.77 11.90 11.30
N ALA A 286 -4.40 11.07 10.45
CA ALA A 286 -5.08 9.85 10.88
C ALA A 286 -4.11 8.73 11.32
N GLY A 287 -2.81 8.80 10.96
CA GLY A 287 -1.80 7.83 11.37
C GLY A 287 -1.32 6.90 10.24
N VAL A 288 -1.64 7.22 8.98
CA VAL A 288 -1.05 6.58 7.80
C VAL A 288 0.43 6.95 7.71
N ASP A 289 1.27 6.02 7.24
CA ASP A 289 2.70 6.27 7.03
C ASP A 289 3.01 6.74 5.63
N VAL A 290 2.39 6.13 4.62
CA VAL A 290 2.74 6.34 3.21
C VAL A 290 1.49 6.62 2.39
N VAL A 291 1.47 7.78 1.77
CA VAL A 291 0.37 8.27 0.92
C VAL A 291 0.65 7.94 -0.54
N CYS A 292 -0.28 7.26 -1.20
CA CYS A 292 -0.15 6.89 -2.61
C CYS A 292 -0.81 7.94 -3.53
N ILE A 293 0.00 8.57 -4.41
CA ILE A 293 -0.44 9.46 -5.49
C ILE A 293 0.12 8.90 -6.80
N SER A 294 -0.71 8.15 -7.54
CA SER A 294 -0.25 7.17 -8.51
C SER A 294 -0.03 7.69 -9.93
N HIS A 295 -0.62 8.85 -10.27
CA HIS A 295 -0.68 9.32 -11.65
C HIS A 295 -0.13 10.73 -11.86
N HIS A 296 -0.39 11.65 -10.95
CA HIS A 296 -0.07 13.07 -11.12
C HIS A 296 0.93 13.53 -10.05
N VAL A 297 2.23 13.41 -10.37
CA VAL A 297 3.33 13.74 -9.44
C VAL A 297 3.27 15.18 -8.91
N GLU A 298 2.67 16.11 -9.66
CA GLU A 298 2.46 17.49 -9.22
C GLU A 298 1.50 17.61 -8.02
N LEU A 299 0.57 16.66 -7.85
CA LEU A 299 -0.28 16.62 -6.65
C LEU A 299 0.54 16.20 -5.42
N ALA A 300 1.47 15.26 -5.59
CA ALA A 300 2.39 14.89 -4.51
C ALA A 300 3.32 16.05 -4.12
N CYS A 301 3.82 16.81 -5.10
CA CYS A 301 4.62 18.01 -4.84
C CYS A 301 3.84 19.04 -4.00
N LYS A 302 2.58 19.30 -4.36
CA LYS A 302 1.69 20.19 -3.60
C LYS A 302 1.39 19.64 -2.20
N ALA A 303 1.21 18.31 -2.07
CA ALA A 303 0.97 17.69 -0.78
C ALA A 303 2.19 17.81 0.14
N VAL A 304 3.42 17.67 -0.38
CA VAL A 304 4.66 17.93 0.38
C VAL A 304 4.70 19.36 0.89
N GLU A 305 4.38 20.36 0.04
CA GLU A 305 4.32 21.77 0.45
C GLU A 305 3.26 22.02 1.53
N LEU A 306 2.08 21.39 1.41
CA LEU A 306 1.02 21.48 2.42
C LEU A 306 1.45 20.87 3.76
N VAL A 307 2.12 19.72 3.73
CA VAL A 307 2.62 19.06 4.94
C VAL A 307 3.70 19.90 5.62
N GLU A 308 4.62 20.53 4.86
CA GLU A 308 5.58 21.49 5.41
C GLU A 308 4.89 22.67 6.12
N ALA A 309 3.86 23.24 5.49
CA ALA A 309 3.08 24.32 6.10
C ALA A 309 2.32 23.86 7.35
N ALA A 310 1.74 22.65 7.30
CA ALA A 310 0.98 22.08 8.42
C ALA A 310 1.86 21.76 9.65
N LEU A 311 3.11 21.38 9.44
CA LEU A 311 4.10 21.25 10.52
C LEU A 311 4.49 22.61 11.12
N ALA A 312 4.68 23.62 10.26
CA ALA A 312 5.06 24.95 10.70
C ALA A 312 3.97 25.67 11.51
N ASP A 313 2.69 25.42 11.19
CA ASP A 313 1.55 26.03 11.88
C ASP A 313 0.91 25.13 12.96
N GLY A 314 1.43 23.90 13.15
CA GLY A 314 1.01 22.98 14.20
C GLY A 314 -0.25 22.16 13.87
N ARG A 315 -0.75 22.18 12.64
CA ARG A 315 -1.85 21.30 12.19
C ARG A 315 -1.44 19.84 12.10
N LEU A 316 -0.15 19.55 11.87
CA LEU A 316 0.41 18.19 11.91
C LEU A 316 1.43 18.11 13.05
N ASP A 317 1.33 17.06 13.86
CA ASP A 317 2.25 16.81 14.96
C ASP A 317 3.61 16.29 14.45
N ALA A 318 4.68 17.04 14.76
CA ALA A 318 6.03 16.72 14.31
C ALA A 318 6.57 15.40 14.88
N ASP A 319 6.20 15.06 16.12
CA ASP A 319 6.65 13.82 16.74
C ASP A 319 5.96 12.60 16.10
N SER A 320 4.69 12.72 15.76
CA SER A 320 3.97 11.69 14.99
C SER A 320 4.60 11.44 13.62
N LEU A 321 4.92 12.52 12.88
CA LEU A 321 5.61 12.41 11.59
C LEU A 321 6.98 11.74 11.75
N LYS A 322 7.76 12.14 12.75
CA LYS A 322 9.09 11.56 13.02
C LYS A 322 9.01 10.06 13.35
N GLN A 323 8.02 9.65 14.13
CA GLN A 323 7.79 8.22 14.42
C GLN A 323 7.41 7.44 13.17
N SER A 324 6.58 8.02 12.31
CA SER A 324 6.20 7.43 11.03
C SER A 324 7.40 7.33 10.08
N THR A 325 8.20 8.41 9.93
CA THR A 325 9.46 8.38 9.17
C THR A 325 10.38 7.26 9.65
N LYS A 326 10.51 7.08 10.97
CA LYS A 326 11.32 6.01 11.54
C LYS A 326 10.84 4.62 11.10
N ARG A 327 9.52 4.37 11.08
CA ARG A 327 8.97 3.09 10.58
C ARG A 327 9.30 2.87 9.10
N ILE A 328 9.17 3.92 8.28
CA ILE A 328 9.50 3.85 6.85
C ILE A 328 10.97 3.49 6.65
N LEU A 329 11.89 4.17 7.34
CA LEU A 329 13.32 3.92 7.21
C LEU A 329 13.72 2.54 7.72
N GLN A 330 13.12 2.07 8.81
CA GLN A 330 13.31 0.70 9.30
C GLN A 330 12.87 -0.35 8.28
N ALA A 331 11.73 -0.14 7.63
CA ALA A 331 11.25 -1.03 6.57
C ALA A 331 12.20 -1.04 5.36
N LYS A 332 12.69 0.13 4.94
CA LYS A 332 13.69 0.24 3.85
C LYS A 332 14.98 -0.50 4.19
N THR A 333 15.51 -0.32 5.40
CA THR A 333 16.71 -1.04 5.86
C THR A 333 16.49 -2.55 5.87
N MET A 334 15.36 -3.01 6.42
CA MET A 334 15.02 -4.44 6.44
C MET A 334 15.00 -5.04 5.01
N LEU A 335 14.40 -4.33 4.05
CA LEU A 335 14.30 -4.80 2.66
C LEU A 335 15.65 -4.78 1.92
N SER A 336 16.54 -3.84 2.24
CA SER A 336 17.87 -3.76 1.64
C SER A 336 18.84 -4.80 2.19
N GLU A 337 18.66 -5.25 3.44
CA GLU A 337 19.52 -6.26 4.09
C GLU A 337 19.12 -7.71 3.74
N GLN A 338 17.94 -7.93 3.15
CA GLN A 338 17.53 -9.26 2.70
C GLN A 338 18.36 -9.69 1.49
N GLU A 339 19.17 -10.75 1.65
CA GLU A 339 19.90 -11.36 0.54
C GLU A 339 18.92 -11.92 -0.50
N ILE A 340 19.28 -11.79 -1.79
CA ILE A 340 18.55 -12.46 -2.88
C ILE A 340 18.92 -13.94 -2.79
N LEU A 341 17.95 -14.76 -2.44
CA LEU A 341 18.10 -16.22 -2.39
C LEU A 341 18.29 -16.84 -3.77
#